data_d977153406c304efd727de1137237ea1
#
_entry.id   d977153406c304efd727de1137237ea1
#
_cell.length_a   1.000
_cell.length_b   1.000
_cell.length_c   1.000
_cell.angle_alpha   90.00
_cell.angle_beta   90.00
_cell.angle_gamma   90.00
#
_symmetry.space_group_name_H-M   'P 1'
#
loop_
_entity.id
_entity.type
_entity.pdbx_description
1 polymer ?
#
loop_
_entity_poly.entity_id
_entity_poly.type
_entity_poly.pdbx_seq_one_letter_code
_entity_poly.pdbx_strand_id
1 'polypeptide(L)'
;LEKFRGVDLSSSVTNVAATRSPAAPNMMPSADGFPVKRPGWHAVLTLEGEVHGAYTLVKNGTAHRLVHAVTTLYRVTVGEDGAETAAAVYTEMADRESSGVQLNEKLWLLDGKTYLVYEGETVQPASAVATVPKITIAKAPNGKSGATSYLPVNLLTGKRTDSYRGTEETKAETVYYLSFNALTDTAVTAQVLQAAGSWAAKAEGTDFTVDRPLGKVT
;
A
#
# COMPACT_ATOMS: atom_id res chain seq x y z
N LEU A 1 -43.33 15.70 -25.43
CA LEU A 1 -41.94 16.18 -25.29
C LEU A 1 -41.00 14.97 -25.18
N GLU A 2 -40.00 14.88 -26.07
CA GLU A 2 -39.02 13.84 -26.03
C GLU A 2 -37.92 14.14 -25.00
N LYS A 3 -37.38 13.11 -24.37
CA LYS A 3 -36.33 13.24 -23.35
C LYS A 3 -35.02 13.71 -23.96
N PHE A 4 -34.32 14.60 -23.32
CA PHE A 4 -32.99 15.04 -23.70
C PHE A 4 -31.97 13.90 -23.52
N ARG A 5 -31.26 13.54 -24.57
CA ARG A 5 -30.31 12.43 -24.63
C ARG A 5 -28.85 12.87 -24.57
N GLY A 6 -28.59 14.09 -24.19
CA GLY A 6 -27.25 14.62 -24.01
C GLY A 6 -26.66 15.28 -25.25
N VAL A 7 -25.33 15.42 -25.24
CA VAL A 7 -24.55 16.05 -26.30
C VAL A 7 -24.13 14.97 -27.34
N ASP A 8 -24.25 15.34 -28.62
CA ASP A 8 -23.74 14.53 -29.73
C ASP A 8 -22.62 15.28 -30.44
N LEU A 9 -21.40 14.79 -30.26
CA LEU A 9 -20.19 15.32 -30.89
C LEU A 9 -19.77 14.49 -32.13
N SER A 10 -20.48 13.42 -32.44
CA SER A 10 -20.15 12.52 -33.54
C SER A 10 -20.82 12.92 -34.86
N SER A 11 -21.91 13.68 -34.78
CA SER A 11 -22.66 14.18 -35.93
C SER A 11 -22.28 15.62 -36.28
N SER A 12 -22.47 16.01 -37.56
CA SER A 12 -22.33 17.42 -37.92
C SER A 12 -23.43 18.26 -37.19
N VAL A 13 -23.12 19.49 -36.86
CA VAL A 13 -24.02 20.42 -36.11
C VAL A 13 -25.43 20.51 -36.72
N THR A 14 -25.53 20.36 -38.03
CA THR A 14 -26.80 20.42 -38.80
C THR A 14 -27.54 19.07 -38.83
N ASN A 15 -26.92 17.98 -38.37
CA ASN A 15 -27.48 16.63 -38.48
C ASN A 15 -27.65 15.95 -37.12
N VAL A 16 -27.67 16.72 -36.04
CA VAL A 16 -27.92 16.25 -34.69
C VAL A 16 -29.39 15.92 -34.50
N ALA A 17 -29.72 14.77 -33.93
CA ALA A 17 -31.10 14.39 -33.64
C ALA A 17 -31.77 15.40 -32.69
N ALA A 18 -33.09 15.62 -32.89
CA ALA A 18 -33.86 16.61 -32.12
C ALA A 18 -33.83 16.40 -30.59
N THR A 19 -33.51 15.21 -30.13
CA THR A 19 -33.37 14.87 -28.71
C THR A 19 -31.97 15.13 -28.16
N ARG A 20 -31.02 15.55 -29.00
CA ARG A 20 -29.62 15.80 -28.65
C ARG A 20 -29.22 17.23 -28.98
N SER A 21 -28.11 17.68 -28.46
CA SER A 21 -27.55 19.01 -28.78
C SER A 21 -26.10 18.85 -29.24
N PRO A 22 -25.65 19.66 -30.21
CA PRO A 22 -24.22 19.69 -30.58
C PRO A 22 -23.35 20.34 -29.49
N ALA A 23 -23.97 21.17 -28.64
CA ALA A 23 -23.27 21.78 -27.50
C ALA A 23 -24.31 22.11 -26.41
N ALA A 24 -24.02 21.67 -25.20
CA ALA A 24 -24.87 21.94 -24.05
C ALA A 24 -24.00 22.24 -22.79
N PRO A 25 -23.22 23.33 -22.83
CA PRO A 25 -22.34 23.68 -21.72
C PRO A 25 -23.17 23.93 -20.45
N ASN A 26 -22.72 23.36 -19.33
CA ASN A 26 -23.39 23.45 -18.03
C ASN A 26 -24.83 22.92 -17.97
N MET A 27 -25.21 22.04 -18.88
CA MET A 27 -26.51 21.37 -18.88
C MET A 27 -26.32 19.88 -18.57
N MET A 28 -27.27 19.29 -17.86
CA MET A 28 -27.34 17.88 -17.55
C MET A 28 -28.78 17.37 -17.65
N PRO A 29 -29.03 16.09 -17.90
CA PRO A 29 -30.39 15.55 -17.85
C PRO A 29 -30.86 15.49 -16.39
N SER A 30 -32.09 15.94 -16.12
CA SER A 30 -32.79 15.70 -14.86
C SER A 30 -33.18 14.21 -14.74
N ALA A 31 -33.67 13.79 -13.57
CA ALA A 31 -34.24 12.48 -13.37
C ALA A 31 -35.39 12.17 -14.37
N ASP A 32 -36.14 13.18 -14.77
CA ASP A 32 -37.23 13.06 -15.75
C ASP A 32 -36.72 13.11 -17.21
N GLY A 33 -35.43 13.33 -17.40
CA GLY A 33 -34.81 13.39 -18.72
C GLY A 33 -34.93 14.72 -19.45
N PHE A 34 -35.21 15.81 -18.75
CA PHE A 34 -35.19 17.17 -19.32
C PHE A 34 -33.83 17.85 -19.07
N PRO A 35 -33.40 18.75 -19.97
CA PRO A 35 -32.17 19.50 -19.76
C PRO A 35 -32.35 20.50 -18.61
N VAL A 36 -31.50 20.41 -17.61
CA VAL A 36 -31.45 21.37 -16.50
C VAL A 36 -30.03 21.93 -16.38
N LYS A 37 -29.94 23.14 -15.87
CA LYS A 37 -28.64 23.75 -15.60
C LYS A 37 -27.90 22.92 -14.53
N ARG A 38 -26.64 22.64 -14.76
CA ARG A 38 -25.79 22.02 -13.75
C ARG A 38 -25.76 22.87 -12.47
N PRO A 39 -25.92 22.30 -11.29
CA PRO A 39 -25.74 23.01 -10.02
C PRO A 39 -24.39 23.71 -9.98
N GLY A 40 -24.31 24.79 -9.25
CA GLY A 40 -23.06 25.45 -8.93
C GLY A 40 -22.18 24.53 -8.05
N TRP A 41 -20.95 24.93 -7.84
CA TRP A 41 -20.02 24.31 -6.91
C TRP A 41 -19.35 25.39 -6.08
N HIS A 42 -18.88 25.01 -4.91
CA HIS A 42 -18.02 25.84 -4.08
C HIS A 42 -16.90 24.95 -3.55
N ALA A 43 -15.74 25.54 -3.29
CA ALA A 43 -14.65 24.83 -2.65
C ALA A 43 -15.03 24.56 -1.18
N VAL A 44 -14.95 23.31 -0.77
CA VAL A 44 -15.22 22.89 0.62
C VAL A 44 -13.92 22.71 1.41
N LEU A 45 -12.82 22.47 0.69
CA LEU A 45 -11.48 22.28 1.26
C LEU A 45 -10.45 22.75 0.23
N THR A 46 -9.39 23.39 0.70
CA THR A 46 -8.22 23.74 -0.10
C THR A 46 -7.01 23.01 0.45
N LEU A 47 -6.32 22.29 -0.42
CA LEU A 47 -5.04 21.62 -0.13
C LEU A 47 -3.93 22.32 -0.90
N GLU A 48 -2.71 22.19 -0.42
CA GLU A 48 -1.54 22.70 -1.11
C GLU A 48 -1.21 21.82 -2.33
N GLY A 49 -1.06 22.45 -3.49
CA GLY A 49 -0.65 21.82 -4.72
C GLY A 49 -1.75 21.08 -5.49
N GLU A 50 -1.34 20.20 -6.38
CA GLU A 50 -2.22 19.47 -7.29
C GLU A 50 -2.86 18.25 -6.62
N VAL A 51 -4.16 18.06 -6.88
CA VAL A 51 -4.90 16.87 -6.41
C VAL A 51 -4.75 15.74 -7.44
N HIS A 52 -4.16 14.64 -7.03
CA HIS A 52 -3.88 13.47 -7.86
C HIS A 52 -4.90 12.34 -7.72
N GLY A 53 -5.77 12.41 -6.74
CA GLY A 53 -6.82 11.43 -6.55
C GLY A 53 -7.71 11.72 -5.34
N ALA A 54 -8.94 11.24 -5.41
CA ALA A 54 -9.90 11.30 -4.30
C ALA A 54 -10.59 9.95 -4.15
N TYR A 55 -10.68 9.46 -2.93
CA TYR A 55 -11.11 8.10 -2.63
C TYR A 55 -12.06 8.07 -1.46
N THR A 56 -12.90 7.04 -1.44
CA THR A 56 -13.75 6.75 -0.29
C THR A 56 -13.58 5.29 0.10
N LEU A 57 -13.30 5.04 1.36
CA LEU A 57 -13.40 3.73 1.99
C LEU A 57 -14.67 3.69 2.82
N VAL A 58 -15.55 2.74 2.56
CA VAL A 58 -16.68 2.44 3.46
C VAL A 58 -16.30 1.24 4.31
N LYS A 59 -16.19 1.44 5.62
CA LYS A 59 -15.84 0.41 6.58
C LYS A 59 -16.82 0.44 7.75
N ASN A 60 -17.44 -0.69 8.07
CA ASN A 60 -18.44 -0.78 9.13
C ASN A 60 -19.53 0.30 9.03
N GLY A 61 -19.99 0.61 7.82
CA GLY A 61 -21.00 1.65 7.57
C GLY A 61 -20.49 3.10 7.65
N THR A 62 -19.24 3.32 8.00
CA THR A 62 -18.61 4.65 8.08
C THR A 62 -17.81 4.94 6.80
N ALA A 63 -18.06 6.11 6.19
CA ALA A 63 -17.31 6.57 5.04
C ALA A 63 -16.06 7.35 5.47
N HIS A 64 -14.89 6.88 5.06
CA HIS A 64 -13.61 7.57 5.21
C HIS A 64 -13.25 8.19 3.86
N ARG A 65 -13.20 9.51 3.81
CA ARG A 65 -12.81 10.25 2.61
C ARG A 65 -11.33 10.55 2.64
N LEU A 66 -10.63 10.27 1.53
CA LEU A 66 -9.20 10.52 1.37
C LEU A 66 -8.94 11.32 0.11
N VAL A 67 -7.96 12.18 0.17
CA VAL A 67 -7.50 12.97 -0.98
C VAL A 67 -5.99 12.87 -1.06
N HIS A 68 -5.48 12.50 -2.22
CA HIS A 68 -4.06 12.54 -2.53
C HIS A 68 -3.75 13.88 -3.21
N ALA A 69 -2.90 14.68 -2.59
CA ALA A 69 -2.39 15.93 -3.16
C ALA A 69 -0.87 15.98 -3.03
N VAL A 70 -0.21 16.32 -4.14
CA VAL A 70 1.26 16.30 -4.27
C VAL A 70 1.83 14.95 -3.82
N THR A 71 2.48 14.86 -2.68
CA THR A 71 3.05 13.62 -2.13
C THR A 71 2.32 13.11 -0.90
N THR A 72 1.21 13.77 -0.52
CA THR A 72 0.54 13.50 0.75
C THR A 72 -0.87 12.97 0.54
N LEU A 73 -1.19 11.90 1.27
CA LEU A 73 -2.55 11.41 1.40
C LEU A 73 -3.17 12.01 2.65
N TYR A 74 -4.27 12.68 2.46
CA TYR A 74 -5.04 13.32 3.53
C TYR A 74 -6.32 12.54 3.81
N ARG A 75 -6.69 12.42 5.07
CA ARG A 75 -8.03 12.04 5.49
C ARG A 75 -8.85 13.31 5.68
N VAL A 76 -9.99 13.38 5.02
CA VAL A 76 -10.94 14.48 5.13
C VAL A 76 -12.03 14.11 6.12
N THR A 77 -12.26 14.96 7.09
CA THR A 77 -13.33 14.81 8.08
C THR A 77 -14.21 16.04 8.06
N VAL A 78 -15.50 15.84 8.37
CA VAL A 78 -16.48 16.91 8.51
C VAL A 78 -16.74 17.13 9.98
N GLY A 79 -16.56 18.36 10.45
CA GLY A 79 -16.89 18.76 11.81
C GLY A 79 -18.40 18.83 12.05
N GLU A 80 -18.81 18.96 13.29
CA GLU A 80 -20.22 19.14 13.67
C GLU A 80 -20.82 20.43 13.10
N ASP A 81 -20.00 21.41 12.84
CA ASP A 81 -20.33 22.69 12.19
C ASP A 81 -20.44 22.58 10.65
N GLY A 82 -20.18 21.40 10.10
CA GLY A 82 -20.15 21.14 8.65
C GLY A 82 -18.85 21.57 7.96
N ALA A 83 -17.86 22.09 8.69
CA ALA A 83 -16.56 22.45 8.14
C ALA A 83 -15.75 21.18 7.80
N GLU A 84 -15.14 21.16 6.62
CA GLU A 84 -14.23 20.08 6.23
C GLU A 84 -12.79 20.40 6.64
N THR A 85 -12.13 19.42 7.22
CA THR A 85 -10.72 19.48 7.62
C THR A 85 -9.94 18.31 7.05
N ALA A 86 -8.65 18.52 6.76
CA ALA A 86 -7.77 17.49 6.25
C ALA A 86 -6.63 17.23 7.23
N ALA A 87 -6.38 15.97 7.52
CA ALA A 87 -5.23 15.53 8.29
C ALA A 87 -4.36 14.60 7.44
N ALA A 88 -3.06 14.83 7.39
CA ALA A 88 -2.13 13.97 6.68
C ALA A 88 -2.07 12.59 7.35
N VAL A 89 -2.26 11.53 6.56
CA VAL A 89 -2.18 10.14 7.01
C VAL A 89 -0.99 9.39 6.39
N TYR A 90 -0.41 9.92 5.30
CA TYR A 90 0.80 9.40 4.67
C TYR A 90 1.44 10.48 3.79
N THR A 91 2.79 10.59 3.76
CA THR A 91 3.51 11.73 3.14
C THR A 91 4.53 11.34 2.08
N GLU A 92 4.64 10.06 1.71
CA GLU A 92 5.68 9.58 0.79
C GLU A 92 5.11 9.01 -0.52
N MET A 93 3.92 9.45 -0.92
CA MET A 93 3.36 9.09 -2.23
C MET A 93 4.15 9.74 -3.38
N ALA A 94 4.00 9.22 -4.59
CA ALA A 94 4.53 9.89 -5.78
C ALA A 94 3.69 11.12 -6.11
N ASP A 95 4.33 12.21 -6.50
CA ASP A 95 3.67 13.43 -7.00
C ASP A 95 3.15 13.20 -8.42
N ARG A 96 2.07 12.44 -8.54
CA ARG A 96 1.43 12.04 -9.79
C ARG A 96 0.07 11.40 -9.54
N GLU A 97 -0.72 11.27 -10.61
CA GLU A 97 -2.00 10.58 -10.56
C GLU A 97 -1.90 9.22 -9.87
N SER A 98 -2.83 8.95 -8.99
CA SER A 98 -2.94 7.70 -8.26
C SER A 98 -4.28 7.02 -8.51
N SER A 99 -4.34 5.74 -8.25
CA SER A 99 -5.55 4.91 -8.37
C SER A 99 -5.85 4.23 -7.05
N GLY A 100 -7.13 4.04 -6.76
CA GLY A 100 -7.56 3.37 -5.54
C GLY A 100 -8.74 2.45 -5.77
N VAL A 101 -8.75 1.31 -5.09
CA VAL A 101 -9.84 0.35 -5.10
C VAL A 101 -10.16 -0.12 -3.70
N GLN A 102 -11.43 -0.17 -3.36
CA GLN A 102 -11.88 -0.78 -2.11
C GLN A 102 -12.06 -2.29 -2.30
N LEU A 103 -11.40 -3.07 -1.44
CA LEU A 103 -11.53 -4.51 -1.39
C LEU A 103 -11.37 -4.99 0.05
N ASN A 104 -12.29 -5.86 0.54
CA ASN A 104 -12.26 -6.42 1.89
C ASN A 104 -12.14 -5.35 2.99
N GLU A 105 -12.98 -4.32 2.94
CA GLU A 105 -13.00 -3.20 3.89
C GLU A 105 -11.68 -2.45 4.03
N LYS A 106 -10.83 -2.51 3.01
CA LYS A 106 -9.57 -1.80 2.88
C LYS A 106 -9.55 -1.03 1.58
N LEU A 107 -8.90 0.10 1.58
CA LEU A 107 -8.62 0.86 0.37
C LEU A 107 -7.18 0.59 -0.06
N TRP A 108 -7.04 0.06 -1.25
CA TRP A 108 -5.76 -0.24 -1.88
C TRP A 108 -5.42 0.89 -2.82
N LEU A 109 -4.24 1.48 -2.67
CA LEU A 109 -3.80 2.67 -3.38
C LEU A 109 -2.51 2.39 -4.15
N LEU A 110 -2.47 2.84 -5.40
CA LEU A 110 -1.31 2.74 -6.28
C LEU A 110 -1.02 4.12 -6.86
N ASP A 111 0.21 4.58 -6.71
CA ASP A 111 0.70 5.85 -7.22
C ASP A 111 1.84 5.68 -8.25
N GLY A 112 2.11 4.43 -8.65
CA GLY A 112 3.20 4.09 -9.56
C GLY A 112 4.58 4.02 -8.91
N LYS A 113 4.70 4.34 -7.62
CA LYS A 113 5.91 4.19 -6.80
C LYS A 113 5.67 3.22 -5.64
N THR A 114 4.53 3.38 -4.98
CA THR A 114 4.17 2.61 -3.80
C THR A 114 2.85 1.87 -4.00
N TYR A 115 2.70 0.76 -3.30
CA TYR A 115 1.45 0.04 -3.17
C TYR A 115 1.05 0.06 -1.70
N LEU A 116 0.02 0.84 -1.40
CA LEU A 116 -0.39 1.15 -0.04
C LEU A 116 -1.77 0.56 0.28
N VAL A 117 -2.00 0.36 1.55
CA VAL A 117 -3.30 -0.05 2.11
C VAL A 117 -3.69 0.89 3.23
N TYR A 118 -4.90 1.43 3.13
CA TYR A 118 -5.53 2.19 4.19
C TYR A 118 -6.66 1.36 4.81
N GLU A 119 -6.65 1.23 6.13
CA GLU A 119 -7.59 0.39 6.89
C GLU A 119 -8.57 1.20 7.76
N GLY A 120 -8.71 2.49 7.50
CA GLY A 120 -9.60 3.39 8.24
C GLY A 120 -8.88 4.36 9.18
N GLU A 121 -7.69 4.03 9.66
CA GLU A 121 -6.87 4.90 10.51
C GLU A 121 -5.42 5.01 10.01
N THR A 122 -4.83 3.89 9.68
CA THR A 122 -3.42 3.81 9.29
C THR A 122 -3.24 3.49 7.81
N VAL A 123 -2.17 4.02 7.24
CA VAL A 123 -1.68 3.68 5.91
C VAL A 123 -0.39 2.89 6.05
N GLN A 124 -0.29 1.77 5.35
CA GLN A 124 0.91 0.94 5.38
C GLN A 124 1.17 0.31 4.01
N PRO A 125 2.41 -0.11 3.73
CA PRO A 125 2.71 -0.85 2.50
C PRO A 125 1.90 -2.13 2.41
N ALA A 126 1.42 -2.48 1.22
CA ALA A 126 0.67 -3.72 0.98
C ALA A 126 1.45 -4.98 1.42
N SER A 127 2.78 -4.93 1.34
CA SER A 127 3.66 -6.00 1.82
C SER A 127 3.55 -6.27 3.33
N ALA A 128 3.13 -5.28 4.12
CA ALA A 128 2.97 -5.44 5.57
C ALA A 128 1.67 -6.18 5.93
N VAL A 129 0.65 -6.10 5.07
CA VAL A 129 -0.66 -6.76 5.28
C VAL A 129 -0.82 -8.04 4.45
N ALA A 130 0.15 -8.35 3.59
CA ALA A 130 0.12 -9.54 2.76
C ALA A 130 0.18 -10.81 3.62
N THR A 131 -0.53 -11.83 3.19
CA THR A 131 -0.38 -13.16 3.79
C THR A 131 1.05 -13.64 3.57
N VAL A 132 1.75 -13.92 4.66
CA VAL A 132 3.12 -14.42 4.62
C VAL A 132 3.08 -15.93 4.53
N PRO A 133 3.53 -16.53 3.40
CA PRO A 133 3.63 -17.97 3.30
C PRO A 133 4.70 -18.50 4.29
N LYS A 134 4.42 -19.64 4.90
CA LYS A 134 5.36 -20.34 5.76
C LYS A 134 6.16 -21.33 4.94
N ILE A 135 7.46 -21.26 5.03
CA ILE A 135 8.39 -22.23 4.43
C ILE A 135 9.31 -22.80 5.50
N THR A 136 9.80 -23.99 5.27
CA THR A 136 10.81 -24.60 6.15
C THR A 136 12.18 -24.03 5.80
N ILE A 137 12.75 -23.20 6.67
CA ILE A 137 14.06 -22.58 6.49
C ILE A 137 14.99 -22.78 7.70
N ALA A 138 14.56 -23.55 8.69
CA ALA A 138 15.42 -23.92 9.81
C ALA A 138 16.38 -25.04 9.41
N LYS A 139 17.62 -24.87 9.73
CA LYS A 139 18.68 -25.87 9.51
C LYS A 139 19.77 -25.76 10.59
N ALA A 140 20.56 -26.80 10.74
CA ALA A 140 21.68 -26.75 11.65
C ALA A 140 22.68 -25.67 11.24
N PRO A 141 23.44 -25.05 12.18
CA PRO A 141 24.40 -23.99 11.88
C PRO A 141 25.44 -24.37 10.81
N ASN A 142 25.88 -25.62 10.79
CA ASN A 142 26.84 -26.14 9.81
C ASN A 142 26.28 -26.37 8.40
N GLY A 143 25.04 -25.94 8.13
CA GLY A 143 24.38 -26.07 6.84
C GLY A 143 23.87 -27.47 6.49
N LYS A 144 24.06 -28.45 7.35
CA LYS A 144 23.51 -29.81 7.20
C LYS A 144 22.03 -29.84 7.60
N SER A 145 21.35 -30.95 7.32
CA SER A 145 19.97 -31.15 7.73
C SER A 145 19.82 -30.94 9.24
N GLY A 146 18.87 -30.17 9.65
CA GLY A 146 18.62 -29.81 11.04
C GLY A 146 17.13 -29.79 11.35
N ALA A 147 16.77 -29.11 12.44
CA ALA A 147 15.40 -28.97 12.83
C ALA A 147 14.58 -28.30 11.71
N THR A 148 13.38 -28.79 11.49
CA THR A 148 12.41 -28.16 10.58
C THR A 148 11.55 -27.19 11.35
N SER A 149 11.45 -25.98 10.85
CA SER A 149 10.61 -24.91 11.40
C SER A 149 9.96 -24.13 10.27
N TYR A 150 8.70 -23.80 10.43
CA TYR A 150 8.01 -22.96 9.47
C TYR A 150 8.16 -21.50 9.90
N LEU A 151 8.94 -20.75 9.14
CA LEU A 151 9.11 -19.33 9.36
C LEU A 151 8.30 -18.52 8.37
N PRO A 152 7.67 -17.43 8.83
CA PRO A 152 6.97 -16.52 7.93
C PRO A 152 7.97 -15.75 7.07
N VAL A 153 7.88 -15.92 5.75
CA VAL A 153 8.72 -15.20 4.78
C VAL A 153 7.82 -14.35 3.90
N ASN A 154 7.98 -13.03 3.98
CA ASN A 154 7.25 -12.12 3.12
C ASN A 154 7.90 -12.10 1.72
N LEU A 155 7.27 -12.79 0.77
CA LEU A 155 7.76 -12.91 -0.62
C LEU A 155 7.57 -11.62 -1.45
N LEU A 156 6.84 -10.63 -0.94
CA LEU A 156 6.69 -9.32 -1.58
C LEU A 156 7.90 -8.41 -1.35
N THR A 157 8.79 -8.80 -0.45
CA THR A 157 10.04 -8.07 -0.19
C THR A 157 11.24 -8.93 -0.61
N GLY A 158 12.36 -8.29 -0.93
CA GLY A 158 13.62 -8.98 -1.15
C GLY A 158 14.26 -9.57 0.12
N LYS A 159 13.70 -9.25 1.29
CA LYS A 159 14.25 -9.74 2.57
C LYS A 159 13.88 -11.21 2.79
N ARG A 160 14.82 -11.96 3.35
CA ARG A 160 14.64 -13.35 3.76
C ARG A 160 15.11 -13.51 5.20
N THR A 161 14.56 -14.51 5.87
CA THR A 161 14.93 -14.85 7.25
C THR A 161 15.24 -16.33 7.32
N ASP A 162 16.41 -16.65 7.81
CA ASP A 162 16.79 -18.01 8.18
C ASP A 162 16.77 -18.15 9.71
N SER A 163 16.42 -19.34 10.20
CA SER A 163 16.43 -19.66 11.61
C SER A 163 17.23 -20.92 11.84
N TYR A 164 18.04 -20.89 12.86
CA TYR A 164 18.93 -22.00 13.23
C TYR A 164 18.63 -22.41 14.65
N ARG A 165 18.55 -23.70 14.87
CA ARG A 165 18.41 -24.29 16.20
C ARG A 165 19.55 -25.25 16.41
N GLY A 166 20.43 -24.95 17.35
CA GLY A 166 21.49 -25.84 17.77
C GLY A 166 20.92 -27.05 18.51
N THR A 167 21.57 -28.19 18.33
CA THR A 167 21.43 -29.38 19.17
C THR A 167 22.60 -29.44 20.16
N GLU A 168 22.62 -30.40 21.08
CA GLU A 168 23.76 -30.59 21.97
C GLU A 168 25.07 -30.81 21.20
N GLU A 169 25.00 -31.42 20.01
CA GLU A 169 26.14 -31.66 19.15
C GLU A 169 26.61 -30.42 18.39
N THR A 170 25.70 -29.48 18.11
CA THR A 170 25.97 -28.29 17.28
C THR A 170 25.91 -26.97 18.06
N LYS A 171 25.79 -27.02 19.38
CA LYS A 171 25.68 -25.79 20.21
C LYS A 171 26.95 -24.94 20.23
N ALA A 172 28.09 -25.49 19.87
CA ALA A 172 29.36 -24.79 19.78
C ALA A 172 29.68 -24.29 18.35
N GLU A 173 28.80 -24.53 17.39
CA GLU A 173 28.98 -24.03 16.02
C GLU A 173 28.92 -22.52 15.98
N THR A 174 29.88 -21.90 15.32
CA THR A 174 29.96 -20.45 15.14
C THR A 174 29.72 -20.03 13.69
N VAL A 175 29.52 -21.00 12.80
CA VAL A 175 29.35 -20.78 11.36
C VAL A 175 27.92 -21.13 10.94
N TYR A 176 27.23 -20.18 10.32
CA TYR A 176 25.87 -20.33 9.88
C TYR A 176 25.78 -20.09 8.36
N TYR A 177 25.21 -21.01 7.61
CA TYR A 177 25.03 -20.90 6.18
C TYR A 177 23.59 -20.46 5.87
N LEU A 178 23.45 -19.30 5.23
CA LEU A 178 22.17 -18.77 4.82
C LEU A 178 21.58 -19.58 3.66
N SER A 179 20.27 -19.46 3.48
CA SER A 179 19.57 -20.11 2.36
C SER A 179 19.90 -19.50 1.00
N PHE A 180 20.50 -18.32 1.01
CA PHE A 180 20.90 -17.57 -0.19
C PHE A 180 22.36 -17.18 -0.11
N ASN A 181 23.00 -17.09 -1.26
CA ASN A 181 24.35 -16.57 -1.47
C ASN A 181 24.29 -15.32 -2.37
N ALA A 182 25.43 -14.75 -2.70
CA ALA A 182 25.54 -13.53 -3.47
C ALA A 182 24.64 -12.41 -2.91
N LEU A 183 24.75 -12.18 -1.60
CA LEU A 183 23.96 -11.18 -0.89
C LEU A 183 24.35 -9.77 -1.33
N THR A 184 23.38 -8.87 -1.32
CA THR A 184 23.62 -7.43 -1.54
C THR A 184 24.40 -6.82 -0.37
N ASP A 185 24.88 -5.59 -0.53
CA ASP A 185 25.58 -4.85 0.53
C ASP A 185 24.67 -4.36 1.67
N THR A 186 23.38 -4.68 1.62
CA THR A 186 22.45 -4.37 2.71
C THR A 186 22.86 -5.11 3.98
N ALA A 187 22.83 -4.40 5.11
CA ALA A 187 23.19 -4.97 6.41
C ALA A 187 22.35 -6.21 6.74
N VAL A 188 23.02 -7.24 7.20
CA VAL A 188 22.36 -8.44 7.75
C VAL A 188 22.01 -8.18 9.20
N THR A 189 20.78 -8.48 9.58
CA THR A 189 20.33 -8.39 10.98
C THR A 189 20.24 -9.77 11.59
N ALA A 190 20.73 -9.93 12.79
CA ALA A 190 20.65 -11.18 13.53
C ALA A 190 20.05 -10.97 14.92
N GLN A 191 19.38 -11.99 15.43
CA GLN A 191 18.85 -12.03 16.79
C GLN A 191 19.11 -13.40 17.42
N VAL A 192 19.41 -13.42 18.69
CA VAL A 192 19.64 -14.64 19.47
C VAL A 192 18.60 -14.74 20.58
N LEU A 193 17.91 -15.88 20.64
CA LEU A 193 16.97 -16.15 21.72
C LEU A 193 17.75 -16.39 23.02
N GLN A 194 17.46 -15.59 24.02
CA GLN A 194 18.04 -15.69 25.35
C GLN A 194 17.30 -16.73 26.21
N ALA A 195 17.94 -17.21 27.24
CA ALA A 195 17.35 -18.18 28.18
C ALA A 195 16.05 -17.67 28.83
N ALA A 196 15.90 -16.34 28.98
CA ALA A 196 14.70 -15.70 29.52
C ALA A 196 13.54 -15.59 28.51
N GLY A 197 13.70 -16.12 27.28
CA GLY A 197 12.68 -16.07 26.23
C GLY A 197 12.63 -14.77 25.44
N SER A 198 13.52 -13.80 25.69
CA SER A 198 13.64 -12.56 24.92
C SER A 198 14.63 -12.71 23.76
N TRP A 199 14.46 -11.92 22.70
CA TRP A 199 15.37 -11.89 21.56
C TRP A 199 16.37 -10.73 21.73
N ALA A 200 17.66 -11.05 21.71
CA ALA A 200 18.74 -10.04 21.73
C ALA A 200 19.24 -9.80 20.30
N ALA A 201 19.22 -8.56 19.86
CA ALA A 201 19.76 -8.15 18.58
C ALA A 201 21.30 -8.25 18.59
N LYS A 202 21.87 -8.62 17.43
CA LYS A 202 23.30 -8.72 17.15
C LYS A 202 23.68 -7.83 15.99
N ALA A 203 24.82 -7.17 16.08
CA ALA A 203 25.29 -6.20 15.10
C ALA A 203 26.36 -6.79 14.18
N GLU A 204 26.18 -6.62 12.88
CA GLU A 204 27.18 -6.99 11.87
C GLU A 204 28.46 -6.15 12.06
N GLY A 205 29.61 -6.79 11.96
CA GLY A 205 30.91 -6.18 12.16
C GLY A 205 31.39 -6.12 13.62
N THR A 206 30.48 -6.32 14.58
CA THR A 206 30.79 -6.32 16.02
C THR A 206 30.57 -7.70 16.63
N ASP A 207 29.40 -8.25 16.46
CA ASP A 207 29.01 -9.55 17.02
C ASP A 207 29.22 -10.72 16.03
N PHE A 208 29.16 -10.43 14.74
CA PHE A 208 29.31 -11.42 13.66
C PHE A 208 29.82 -10.78 12.38
N THR A 209 30.36 -11.60 11.48
CA THR A 209 30.77 -11.18 10.13
C THR A 209 29.98 -11.93 9.07
N VAL A 210 29.87 -11.33 7.87
CA VAL A 210 29.12 -11.90 6.75
C VAL A 210 30.01 -12.04 5.52
N ASP A 211 30.17 -13.27 5.06
CA ASP A 211 30.70 -13.58 3.74
C ASP A 211 29.54 -13.57 2.73
N ARG A 212 29.32 -12.43 2.08
CA ARG A 212 28.19 -12.21 1.17
C ARG A 212 28.18 -13.11 -0.06
N PRO A 213 29.34 -13.32 -0.75
CA PRO A 213 29.40 -14.25 -1.86
C PRO A 213 28.97 -15.66 -1.51
N LEU A 214 29.37 -16.15 -0.34
CA LEU A 214 29.04 -17.50 0.12
C LEU A 214 27.71 -17.59 0.89
N GLY A 215 27.12 -16.48 1.30
CA GLY A 215 25.97 -16.50 2.18
C GLY A 215 26.29 -17.11 3.54
N LYS A 216 27.43 -16.76 4.12
CA LYS A 216 27.94 -17.36 5.35
C LYS A 216 28.06 -16.28 6.43
N VAL A 217 27.63 -16.62 7.64
CA VAL A 217 27.71 -15.78 8.84
C VAL A 217 28.64 -16.52 9.84
N THR A 218 29.56 -15.78 10.43
CA THR A 218 30.54 -16.35 11.39
C THR A 218 30.60 -15.45 12.61
#